data_41eeca835eda5bdfa48a8db68fa98f26
#
_entry.id   41eeca835eda5bdfa48a8db68fa98f26
#
_cell.length_a   1.000
_cell.length_b   1.000
_cell.length_c   1.000
_cell.angle_alpha   90.00
_cell.angle_beta   90.00
_cell.angle_gamma   90.00
#
_symmetry.space_group_name_H-M   'P 1'
#
loop_
_entity.id
_entity.type
_entity.pdbx_description
1 polymer ?
#
loop_
_entity_poly.entity_id
_entity_poly.type
_entity_poly.pdbx_seq_one_letter_code
_entity_poly.pdbx_strand_id
1 'polypeptide(L)'
;MAEYNLKKKNALRLIINDQNKIFEEKEITIRFATSYDLKFIKENYEKLSKSNEVFYSSITNNDDEPKQFKPLSNKYWKNLINKINGFILIGLYYQKKRGFIVIKGISKHECRLIYLYVDEYYRQKGIGKHLLSEAKNTAKQLGYPKISLYVLSNNEIAQSLYKNSNFEITKLRMECSLNE
;
A
#
# COMPACT_ATOMS: atom_id res chain seq x y z
N MET A 1 1.68 21.13 -12.83
CA MET A 1 0.84 19.93 -12.53
C MET A 1 0.79 18.94 -13.68
N ALA A 2 0.42 19.35 -14.91
CA ALA A 2 0.37 18.44 -16.08
C ALA A 2 1.74 17.83 -16.44
N GLU A 3 2.80 18.62 -16.46
CA GLU A 3 4.15 18.17 -16.79
C GLU A 3 4.74 17.19 -15.76
N TYR A 4 4.45 17.40 -14.47
CA TYR A 4 4.83 16.49 -13.40
C TYR A 4 4.13 15.12 -13.53
N ASN A 5 2.85 15.12 -13.89
CA ASN A 5 2.09 13.91 -14.12
C ASN A 5 2.58 13.17 -15.38
N LEU A 6 3.01 13.88 -16.40
CA LEU A 6 3.56 13.30 -17.63
C LEU A 6 4.92 12.66 -17.39
N LYS A 7 5.83 13.30 -16.63
CA LYS A 7 7.12 12.72 -16.23
C LYS A 7 6.95 11.45 -15.40
N LYS A 8 6.00 11.44 -14.45
CA LYS A 8 5.64 10.23 -13.71
C LYS A 8 5.11 9.11 -14.58
N LYS A 9 4.23 9.43 -15.53
CA LYS A 9 3.65 8.44 -16.46
C LYS A 9 4.74 7.81 -17.35
N ASN A 10 5.70 8.61 -17.78
CA ASN A 10 6.82 8.12 -18.58
C ASN A 10 7.80 7.27 -17.76
N ALA A 11 8.14 7.69 -16.54
CA ALA A 11 8.96 6.90 -15.62
C ALA A 11 8.31 5.53 -15.32
N LEU A 12 6.99 5.49 -15.08
CA LEU A 12 6.25 4.25 -14.89
C LEU A 12 6.27 3.33 -16.11
N ARG A 13 6.23 3.89 -17.34
CA ARG A 13 6.37 3.08 -18.57
C ARG A 13 7.73 2.42 -18.69
N LEU A 14 8.81 3.15 -18.34
CA LEU A 14 10.17 2.61 -18.34
C LEU A 14 10.34 1.47 -17.33
N ILE A 15 9.84 1.66 -16.11
CA ILE A 15 9.87 0.63 -15.05
C ILE A 15 9.15 -0.65 -15.49
N ILE A 16 8.02 -0.52 -16.20
CA ILE A 16 7.24 -1.67 -16.66
C ILE A 16 7.97 -2.43 -17.76
N ASN A 17 8.65 -1.72 -18.67
CA ASN A 17 9.36 -2.33 -19.79
C ASN A 17 10.62 -3.11 -19.32
N ASP A 18 11.31 -2.64 -18.27
CA ASP A 18 12.46 -3.35 -17.70
C ASP A 18 12.08 -4.64 -16.95
N GLN A 19 10.84 -4.77 -16.48
CA GLN A 19 10.41 -5.93 -15.70
C GLN A 19 9.91 -7.12 -16.55
N ASN A 20 9.90 -7.02 -17.88
CA ASN A 20 9.52 -8.14 -18.76
C ASN A 20 10.67 -9.13 -19.04
N LYS A 21 11.79 -9.05 -18.34
CA LYS A 21 12.86 -10.05 -18.44
C LYS A 21 12.46 -11.34 -17.71
N ILE A 22 12.55 -12.45 -18.45
CA ILE A 22 12.32 -13.83 -18.02
C ILE A 22 13.09 -14.11 -16.73
N PHE A 23 12.39 -14.51 -15.66
CA PHE A 23 12.98 -14.85 -14.38
C PHE A 23 12.86 -16.33 -14.11
N GLU A 24 13.95 -16.92 -13.58
CA GLU A 24 13.92 -18.15 -12.82
C GLU A 24 12.76 -18.12 -11.81
N GLU A 25 12.11 -19.26 -11.57
CA GLU A 25 10.99 -19.37 -10.61
C GLU A 25 11.41 -18.91 -9.21
N LYS A 26 11.32 -17.62 -8.97
CA LYS A 26 11.51 -17.09 -7.62
C LYS A 26 10.27 -17.41 -6.80
N GLU A 27 10.48 -17.95 -5.62
CA GLU A 27 9.43 -18.24 -4.66
C GLU A 27 8.50 -17.04 -4.44
N ILE A 28 9.07 -15.83 -4.37
CA ILE A 28 8.33 -14.56 -4.24
C ILE A 28 8.59 -13.69 -5.46
N THR A 29 7.51 -13.25 -6.10
CA THR A 29 7.55 -12.30 -7.23
C THR A 29 6.63 -11.13 -6.93
N ILE A 30 7.09 -9.91 -7.24
CA ILE A 30 6.28 -8.69 -7.10
C ILE A 30 6.06 -8.08 -8.49
N ARG A 31 4.83 -7.68 -8.78
CA ARG A 31 4.46 -7.00 -10.03
C ARG A 31 3.40 -5.94 -9.81
N PHE A 32 3.26 -5.05 -10.77
CA PHE A 32 2.13 -4.12 -10.77
C PHE A 32 0.80 -4.87 -10.89
N ALA A 33 -0.22 -4.33 -10.22
CA ALA A 33 -1.59 -4.79 -10.37
C ALA A 33 -2.14 -4.46 -11.76
N THR A 34 -2.99 -5.34 -12.25
CA THR A 34 -3.77 -5.19 -13.48
C THR A 34 -5.27 -5.23 -13.17
N SER A 35 -6.12 -5.00 -14.16
CA SER A 35 -7.57 -5.15 -14.02
C SER A 35 -8.01 -6.56 -13.57
N TYR A 36 -7.25 -7.59 -13.91
CA TYR A 36 -7.49 -8.99 -13.50
C TYR A 36 -7.26 -9.22 -12.00
N ASP A 37 -6.61 -8.29 -11.30
CA ASP A 37 -6.36 -8.38 -9.87
C ASP A 37 -7.45 -7.70 -9.03
N LEU A 38 -8.36 -6.98 -9.66
CA LEU A 38 -9.35 -6.15 -8.98
C LEU A 38 -10.22 -6.95 -8.00
N LYS A 39 -10.65 -8.16 -8.39
CA LYS A 39 -11.43 -9.04 -7.53
C LYS A 39 -10.63 -9.41 -6.28
N PHE A 40 -9.41 -9.91 -6.45
CA PHE A 40 -8.52 -10.27 -5.33
C PHE A 40 -8.26 -9.09 -4.38
N ILE A 41 -7.98 -7.90 -4.93
CA ILE A 41 -7.72 -6.70 -4.13
C ILE A 41 -8.95 -6.34 -3.30
N LYS A 42 -10.13 -6.30 -3.88
CA LYS A 42 -11.37 -5.90 -3.20
C LYS A 42 -11.77 -6.86 -2.08
N GLU A 43 -11.78 -8.17 -2.36
CA GLU A 43 -12.14 -9.19 -1.38
C GLU A 43 -11.23 -9.13 -0.13
N ASN A 44 -9.93 -8.90 -0.35
CA ASN A 44 -8.99 -8.86 0.76
C ASN A 44 -8.88 -7.47 1.41
N TYR A 45 -9.21 -6.40 0.67
CA TYR A 45 -9.40 -5.08 1.25
C TYR A 45 -10.58 -5.06 2.25
N GLU A 46 -11.70 -5.69 1.91
CA GLU A 46 -12.86 -5.80 2.80
C GLU A 46 -12.51 -6.54 4.09
N LYS A 47 -11.74 -7.64 4.01
CA LYS A 47 -11.23 -8.34 5.20
C LYS A 47 -10.34 -7.44 6.06
N LEU A 48 -9.39 -6.73 5.42
CA LEU A 48 -8.48 -5.82 6.09
C LEU A 48 -9.22 -4.67 6.78
N SER A 49 -10.24 -4.12 6.13
CA SER A 49 -11.01 -2.99 6.64
C SER A 49 -11.87 -3.36 7.84
N LYS A 50 -12.51 -4.52 7.81
CA LYS A 50 -13.28 -5.03 8.95
C LYS A 50 -12.41 -5.25 10.18
N SER A 51 -11.17 -5.69 10.02
CA SER A 51 -10.22 -5.85 11.12
C SER A 51 -9.68 -4.51 11.66
N ASN A 52 -9.83 -3.42 10.92
CA ASN A 52 -9.28 -2.10 11.22
C ASN A 52 -10.36 -0.99 11.24
N GLU A 53 -11.63 -1.34 11.45
CA GLU A 53 -12.76 -0.35 11.42
C GLU A 53 -12.53 0.88 12.30
N VAL A 54 -11.88 0.69 13.45
CA VAL A 54 -11.55 1.76 14.39
C VAL A 54 -10.43 2.68 13.87
N PHE A 55 -9.55 2.17 12.97
CA PHE A 55 -8.36 2.90 12.55
C PHE A 55 -8.62 3.93 11.45
N TYR A 56 -9.51 3.64 10.53
CA TYR A 56 -9.76 4.54 9.39
C TYR A 56 -10.57 5.80 9.76
N SER A 57 -11.32 5.76 10.85
CA SER A 57 -12.02 6.94 11.38
C SER A 57 -11.04 8.00 11.92
N SER A 58 -9.87 7.59 12.40
CA SER A 58 -8.90 8.49 13.01
C SER A 58 -7.94 9.18 12.03
N ILE A 59 -7.89 8.73 10.76
CA ILE A 59 -6.97 9.28 9.74
C ILE A 59 -7.63 10.40 8.91
N THR A 60 -8.95 10.45 8.87
CA THR A 60 -9.67 11.53 8.21
C THR A 60 -9.89 12.66 9.22
N ASN A 61 -9.38 13.85 8.93
CA ASN A 61 -9.45 15.07 9.75
C ASN A 61 -10.87 15.58 10.05
N ASN A 62 -11.85 14.73 10.24
CA ASN A 62 -13.19 15.10 10.68
C ASN A 62 -13.55 14.25 11.88
N ASP A 63 -13.64 14.94 12.97
CA ASP A 63 -14.01 14.51 14.28
C ASP A 63 -15.35 13.76 14.33
N ASP A 64 -15.47 12.91 15.31
CA ASP A 64 -16.64 12.58 16.11
C ASP A 64 -17.52 11.38 15.77
N GLU A 65 -17.25 10.54 14.75
CA GLU A 65 -17.91 9.22 14.74
C GLU A 65 -17.05 8.14 14.06
N PRO A 66 -17.06 6.87 14.53
CA PRO A 66 -16.48 5.76 13.79
C PRO A 66 -17.23 5.66 12.47
N LYS A 67 -16.62 6.21 11.40
CA LYS A 67 -17.23 6.18 10.08
C LYS A 67 -17.35 4.74 9.64
N GLN A 68 -18.60 4.27 9.52
CA GLN A 68 -18.91 2.98 8.91
C GLN A 68 -18.04 2.75 7.67
N PHE A 69 -17.45 1.57 7.59
CA PHE A 69 -16.72 1.13 6.41
C PHE A 69 -17.54 1.40 5.15
N LYS A 70 -17.06 2.32 4.32
CA LYS A 70 -17.62 2.55 2.98
C LYS A 70 -16.74 1.82 1.96
N PRO A 71 -17.32 0.89 1.20
CA PRO A 71 -16.59 0.24 0.13
C PRO A 71 -16.00 1.29 -0.83
N LEU A 72 -14.71 1.17 -1.12
CA LEU A 72 -14.07 2.07 -2.08
C LEU A 72 -14.64 1.82 -3.49
N SER A 73 -14.90 2.90 -4.22
CA SER A 73 -15.52 2.82 -5.53
C SER A 73 -14.64 2.10 -6.57
N ASN A 74 -15.27 1.52 -7.57
CA ASN A 74 -14.52 0.95 -8.71
C ASN A 74 -13.60 1.95 -9.39
N LYS A 75 -14.01 3.22 -9.44
CA LYS A 75 -13.21 4.33 -9.98
C LYS A 75 -11.92 4.52 -9.19
N TYR A 76 -12.00 4.45 -7.86
CA TYR A 76 -10.81 4.57 -6.99
C TYR A 76 -9.76 3.50 -7.32
N TRP A 77 -10.17 2.23 -7.36
CA TRP A 77 -9.27 1.11 -7.67
C TRP A 77 -8.72 1.17 -9.09
N LYS A 78 -9.57 1.49 -10.07
CA LYS A 78 -9.15 1.65 -11.47
C LYS A 78 -8.12 2.76 -11.63
N ASN A 79 -8.28 3.89 -10.94
CA ASN A 79 -7.32 4.98 -10.98
C ASN A 79 -5.94 4.54 -10.46
N LEU A 80 -5.88 3.77 -9.37
CA LEU A 80 -4.61 3.25 -8.84
C LEU A 80 -3.99 2.18 -9.74
N ILE A 81 -4.80 1.29 -10.31
CA ILE A 81 -4.34 0.29 -11.30
C ILE A 81 -3.77 0.99 -12.53
N ASN A 82 -4.44 2.05 -13.01
CA ASN A 82 -3.96 2.88 -14.12
C ASN A 82 -2.87 3.88 -13.71
N LYS A 83 -2.37 3.79 -12.48
CA LYS A 83 -1.28 4.59 -11.92
C LYS A 83 -1.55 6.09 -11.91
N ILE A 84 -2.83 6.46 -11.79
CA ILE A 84 -3.27 7.83 -11.60
C ILE A 84 -3.16 8.14 -10.09
N ASN A 85 -2.19 8.97 -9.73
CA ASN A 85 -1.95 9.41 -8.35
C ASN A 85 -1.64 8.28 -7.35
N GLY A 86 -0.92 7.25 -7.78
CA GLY A 86 -0.50 6.13 -6.95
C GLY A 86 -0.33 4.84 -7.75
N PHE A 87 -0.11 3.74 -7.07
CA PHE A 87 0.03 2.43 -7.70
C PHE A 87 -0.31 1.30 -6.72
N ILE A 88 -0.51 0.12 -7.28
CA ILE A 88 -0.72 -1.12 -6.52
C ILE A 88 0.28 -2.15 -7.01
N LEU A 89 0.94 -2.83 -6.07
CA LEU A 89 1.76 -4.01 -6.37
C LEU A 89 1.10 -5.26 -5.79
N ILE A 90 1.24 -6.37 -6.52
CA ILE A 90 0.77 -7.70 -6.14
C ILE A 90 1.97 -8.56 -5.76
N GLY A 91 1.89 -9.20 -4.61
CA GLY A 91 2.84 -10.21 -4.16
C GLY A 91 2.34 -11.61 -4.52
N LEU A 92 3.16 -12.32 -5.28
CA LEU A 92 2.94 -13.70 -5.67
C LEU A 92 3.87 -14.59 -4.83
N TYR A 93 3.35 -15.73 -4.39
CA TYR A 93 4.12 -16.81 -3.78
C TYR A 93 3.85 -18.08 -4.59
N TYR A 94 4.90 -18.65 -5.21
CA TYR A 94 4.77 -19.71 -6.22
C TYR A 94 3.65 -19.41 -7.23
N GLN A 95 3.74 -18.24 -7.89
CA GLN A 95 2.82 -17.72 -8.91
C GLN A 95 1.36 -17.49 -8.43
N LYS A 96 1.04 -17.74 -7.15
CA LYS A 96 -0.29 -17.48 -6.58
C LYS A 96 -0.32 -16.14 -5.83
N LYS A 97 -1.34 -15.34 -6.06
CA LYS A 97 -1.54 -14.05 -5.38
C LYS A 97 -1.71 -14.27 -3.88
N ARG A 98 -0.83 -13.68 -3.06
CA ARG A 98 -0.84 -13.83 -1.61
C ARG A 98 -0.76 -12.52 -0.85
N GLY A 99 -0.59 -11.41 -1.54
CA GLY A 99 -0.56 -10.10 -0.92
C GLY A 99 -0.67 -8.98 -1.92
N PHE A 100 -0.90 -7.78 -1.41
CA PHE A 100 -0.81 -6.53 -2.19
C PHE A 100 -0.42 -5.36 -1.30
N ILE A 101 0.12 -4.33 -1.91
CA ILE A 101 0.42 -3.05 -1.28
C ILE A 101 -0.16 -1.91 -2.13
N VAL A 102 -0.74 -0.91 -1.48
CA VAL A 102 -1.33 0.26 -2.12
C VAL A 102 -0.56 1.49 -1.69
N ILE A 103 -0.01 2.20 -2.67
CA ILE A 103 0.68 3.47 -2.49
C ILE A 103 -0.12 4.58 -3.18
N LYS A 104 -0.34 5.67 -2.46
CA LYS A 104 -1.03 6.87 -2.95
C LYS A 104 -0.12 8.08 -2.88
N GLY A 105 -0.08 8.89 -3.92
CA GLY A 105 0.57 10.21 -3.90
C GLY A 105 -0.24 11.18 -3.06
N ILE A 106 0.40 11.82 -2.10
CA ILE A 106 -0.21 12.82 -1.23
C ILE A 106 0.14 14.22 -1.73
N SER A 107 1.40 14.41 -2.11
CA SER A 107 1.91 15.65 -2.71
C SER A 107 3.04 15.31 -3.70
N LYS A 108 3.66 16.33 -4.30
CA LYS A 108 4.88 16.14 -5.09
C LYS A 108 6.09 15.65 -4.26
N HIS A 109 6.03 15.81 -2.93
CA HIS A 109 7.12 15.48 -2.01
C HIS A 109 6.86 14.23 -1.17
N GLU A 110 5.64 13.67 -1.21
CA GLU A 110 5.26 12.56 -0.35
C GLU A 110 4.28 11.61 -1.04
N CYS A 111 4.56 10.32 -0.93
CA CYS A 111 3.55 9.29 -1.12
C CYS A 111 3.29 8.56 0.20
N ARG A 112 2.18 7.85 0.28
CA ARG A 112 1.77 7.14 1.49
C ARG A 112 1.38 5.72 1.17
N LEU A 113 1.88 4.79 1.98
CA LEU A 113 1.37 3.44 2.04
C LEU A 113 0.00 3.49 2.72
N ILE A 114 -1.04 3.12 1.98
CA ILE A 114 -2.43 3.14 2.45
C ILE A 114 -2.82 1.76 2.96
N TYR A 115 -2.48 0.70 2.22
CA TYR A 115 -2.83 -0.68 2.58
C TYR A 115 -1.65 -1.60 2.29
N LEU A 116 -1.41 -2.53 3.21
CA LEU A 116 -0.53 -3.68 3.04
C LEU A 116 -1.28 -4.92 3.54
N TYR A 117 -1.54 -5.83 2.64
CA TYR A 117 -2.20 -7.10 2.93
C TYR A 117 -1.29 -8.27 2.56
N VAL A 118 -1.23 -9.25 3.44
CA VAL A 118 -0.66 -10.58 3.16
C VAL A 118 -1.63 -11.60 3.72
N ASP A 119 -1.98 -12.59 2.88
CA ASP A 119 -2.79 -13.74 3.24
C ASP A 119 -2.23 -14.37 4.54
N GLU A 120 -3.08 -14.57 5.54
CA GLU A 120 -2.69 -14.96 6.88
C GLU A 120 -1.87 -16.27 6.93
N TYR A 121 -2.24 -17.24 6.09
CA TYR A 121 -1.51 -18.52 5.97
C TYR A 121 -0.13 -18.38 5.30
N TYR A 122 0.16 -17.22 4.73
CA TYR A 122 1.40 -16.91 4.01
C TYR A 122 2.20 -15.78 4.66
N ARG A 123 1.80 -15.36 5.86
CA ARG A 123 2.60 -14.41 6.66
C ARG A 123 3.91 -15.06 7.10
N GLN A 124 4.86 -14.23 7.53
CA GLN A 124 6.22 -14.61 7.94
C GLN A 124 7.08 -15.30 6.87
N LYS A 125 6.57 -15.43 5.62
CA LYS A 125 7.31 -15.95 4.46
C LYS A 125 8.04 -14.85 3.66
N GLY A 126 8.14 -13.62 4.19
CA GLY A 126 8.86 -12.53 3.54
C GLY A 126 8.06 -11.71 2.52
N ILE A 127 6.82 -12.11 2.15
CA ILE A 127 6.00 -11.43 1.11
C ILE A 127 5.81 -9.95 1.44
N GLY A 128 5.47 -9.62 2.69
CA GLY A 128 5.29 -8.23 3.11
C GLY A 128 6.57 -7.40 2.99
N LYS A 129 7.72 -7.98 3.33
CA LYS A 129 9.03 -7.34 3.19
C LYS A 129 9.37 -7.06 1.74
N HIS A 130 9.13 -8.02 0.83
CA HIS A 130 9.36 -7.84 -0.61
C HIS A 130 8.42 -6.80 -1.22
N LEU A 131 7.12 -6.83 -0.87
CA LEU A 131 6.16 -5.81 -1.29
C LEU A 131 6.59 -4.40 -0.85
N LEU A 132 7.04 -4.26 0.39
CA LEU A 132 7.45 -2.99 0.95
C LEU A 132 8.75 -2.48 0.31
N SER A 133 9.72 -3.37 0.09
CA SER A 133 10.98 -3.06 -0.60
C SER A 133 10.70 -2.56 -2.02
N GLU A 134 9.88 -3.29 -2.79
CA GLU A 134 9.56 -2.92 -4.17
C GLU A 134 8.73 -1.62 -4.23
N ALA A 135 7.81 -1.41 -3.29
CA ALA A 135 7.07 -0.17 -3.19
C ALA A 135 7.97 1.04 -2.91
N LYS A 136 9.00 0.90 -2.06
CA LYS A 136 9.99 1.95 -1.81
C LYS A 136 10.82 2.25 -3.07
N ASN A 137 11.29 1.21 -3.76
CA ASN A 137 12.03 1.35 -5.01
C ASN A 137 11.20 2.07 -6.07
N THR A 138 9.97 1.62 -6.28
CA THR A 138 9.03 2.23 -7.23
C THR A 138 8.73 3.69 -6.87
N ALA A 139 8.49 3.99 -5.61
CA ALA A 139 8.24 5.36 -5.14
C ALA A 139 9.45 6.27 -5.40
N LYS A 140 10.66 5.79 -5.13
CA LYS A 140 11.92 6.51 -5.43
C LYS A 140 12.08 6.78 -6.92
N GLN A 141 11.85 5.77 -7.77
CA GLN A 141 11.93 5.91 -9.24
C GLN A 141 10.88 6.90 -9.79
N LEU A 142 9.72 7.01 -9.11
CA LEU A 142 8.70 8.00 -9.42
C LEU A 142 9.01 9.42 -8.88
N GLY A 143 10.17 9.60 -8.27
CA GLY A 143 10.64 10.89 -7.77
C GLY A 143 10.01 11.33 -6.45
N TYR A 144 9.44 10.40 -5.66
CA TYR A 144 9.02 10.74 -4.31
C TYR A 144 10.21 10.71 -3.34
N PRO A 145 10.55 11.82 -2.69
CA PRO A 145 11.63 11.85 -1.70
C PRO A 145 11.23 11.20 -0.38
N LYS A 146 9.92 11.02 -0.12
CA LYS A 146 9.42 10.48 1.12
C LYS A 146 8.23 9.54 0.92
N ILE A 147 8.24 8.42 1.65
CA ILE A 147 7.09 7.54 1.85
C ILE A 147 6.71 7.53 3.32
N SER A 148 5.42 7.72 3.64
CA SER A 148 4.89 7.64 4.99
C SER A 148 3.83 6.55 5.12
N LEU A 149 3.45 6.24 6.34
CA LEU A 149 2.33 5.35 6.67
C LEU A 149 1.76 5.71 8.04
N TYR A 150 0.59 5.18 8.34
CA TYR A 150 0.03 5.12 9.68
C TYR A 150 -0.07 3.67 10.12
N VAL A 151 0.20 3.42 11.39
CA VAL A 151 0.09 2.09 12.01
C VAL A 151 -0.44 2.24 13.43
N LEU A 152 -1.33 1.33 13.83
CA LEU A 152 -1.87 1.29 15.19
C LEU A 152 -0.77 0.97 16.21
N SER A 153 -0.85 1.58 17.40
CA SER A 153 0.10 1.37 18.49
C SER A 153 0.12 -0.08 19.00
N ASN A 154 -0.99 -0.79 18.87
CA ASN A 154 -1.12 -2.20 19.26
C ASN A 154 -0.81 -3.20 18.12
N ASN A 155 -0.50 -2.73 16.90
CA ASN A 155 -0.12 -3.61 15.79
C ASN A 155 1.40 -3.82 15.76
N GLU A 156 1.90 -4.57 16.73
CA GLU A 156 3.34 -4.82 16.91
C GLU A 156 3.98 -5.51 15.70
N ILE A 157 3.25 -6.44 15.06
CA ILE A 157 3.73 -7.17 13.87
C ILE A 157 4.02 -6.19 12.72
N ALA A 158 3.08 -5.29 12.45
CA ALA A 158 3.26 -4.30 11.39
C ALA A 158 4.34 -3.28 11.77
N GLN A 159 4.38 -2.82 13.02
CA GLN A 159 5.42 -1.91 13.49
C GLN A 159 6.82 -2.52 13.34
N SER A 160 6.98 -3.80 13.71
CA SER A 160 8.25 -4.52 13.55
C SER A 160 8.66 -4.59 12.08
N LEU A 161 7.73 -4.93 11.18
CA LEU A 161 7.97 -4.96 9.73
C LEU A 161 8.44 -3.59 9.23
N TYR A 162 7.80 -2.50 9.64
CA TYR A 162 8.13 -1.16 9.18
C TYR A 162 9.47 -0.67 9.76
N LYS A 163 9.73 -0.87 11.05
CA LYS A 163 11.02 -0.55 11.68
C LYS A 163 12.17 -1.30 11.00
N ASN A 164 12.00 -2.60 10.75
CA ASN A 164 12.99 -3.44 10.04
C ASN A 164 13.13 -3.07 8.55
N SER A 165 12.27 -2.19 8.05
CA SER A 165 12.31 -1.64 6.70
C SER A 165 12.73 -0.16 6.69
N ASN A 166 13.39 0.31 7.74
CA ASN A 166 13.91 1.68 7.92
C ASN A 166 12.80 2.75 7.90
N PHE A 167 11.64 2.46 8.50
CA PHE A 167 10.67 3.48 8.86
C PHE A 167 10.88 3.91 10.30
N GLU A 168 10.76 5.21 10.54
CA GLU A 168 10.90 5.83 11.85
C GLU A 168 9.58 6.46 12.29
N ILE A 169 9.35 6.49 13.61
CA ILE A 169 8.18 7.15 14.18
C ILE A 169 8.44 8.67 14.14
N THR A 170 7.60 9.38 13.42
CA THR A 170 7.72 10.85 13.29
C THR A 170 6.63 11.61 14.04
N LYS A 171 5.51 10.95 14.36
CA LYS A 171 4.37 11.51 15.10
C LYS A 171 3.74 10.44 15.97
N LEU A 172 3.31 10.84 17.16
CA LEU A 172 2.52 10.03 18.08
C LEU A 172 1.19 10.75 18.35
N ARG A 173 0.07 10.02 18.28
CA ARG A 173 -1.23 10.48 18.77
C ARG A 173 -1.47 9.82 20.12
N MET A 174 -1.80 10.63 21.13
CA MET A 174 -2.18 10.17 22.45
C MET A 174 -3.60 10.66 22.76
N GLU A 175 -4.39 9.83 23.39
CA GLU A 175 -5.79 10.13 23.74
C GLU A 175 -6.01 9.82 25.22
N CYS A 176 -6.84 10.62 25.87
CA CYS A 176 -7.33 10.39 27.22
C CYS A 176 -8.85 10.37 27.16
N SER A 177 -9.47 9.26 27.61
CA SER A 177 -10.94 9.23 27.77
C SER A 177 -11.32 10.09 28.97
N LEU A 178 -12.31 10.99 28.78
CA LEU A 178 -12.85 11.83 29.84
C LEU A 178 -14.22 11.32 30.34
N ASN A 179 -14.70 10.22 29.76
CA ASN A 179 -15.92 9.55 30.20
C ASN A 179 -15.55 8.51 31.25
N GLU A 180 -16.11 8.68 32.45
CA GLU A 180 -16.14 7.65 33.50
C GLU A 180 -17.21 6.60 33.18
#